data_dbe19fd7b6749a5ad43650fc1b7f21df
#
_entry.id   dbe19fd7b6749a5ad43650fc1b7f21df
#
_cell.length_a   1.000
_cell.length_b   1.000
_cell.length_c   1.000
_cell.angle_alpha   90.00
_cell.angle_beta   90.00
_cell.angle_gamma   90.00
#
_symmetry.space_group_name_H-M   'P 1'
#
loop_
_entity.id
_entity.type
_entity.pdbx_description
1 polymer ?
#
loop_
_entity_poly.entity_id
_entity_poly.type
_entity_poly.pdbx_seq_one_letter_code
_entity_poly.pdbx_strand_id
1 'polypeptide(L)'
;MSNGDDEDAPAAEGESDEMSLTEVEDFETRLDDVAETLEAAETEADLDDVEATLDAVAQALEAAELPEPDDEDEEPPAEAIQERLDGLRADLEEKRGPYLEDVTEIVETVASTIRESRWTDDGASDVEEAVTTFLDSVDETIESSVDADGDAAELLDDAGETLSGLTLDPDDDAETIESLLSAAQELDDAVEAAESWDDLTVREQLGEEGFYDVLSSEKRKDYPPEWSAVKLYEKQYQATGDPEAIEMILLALEKLTSDFMEENVLDSLKRIGPEEALDPVLQRASKRDKHAIDVLGKIGSDDALDTLVDFIDGDGDPALQKTTLRALGAIGSEEATQAVANRLDADDATVRSAAARSLGRIGDTRAIEPLGDVLDDDPEDSVRASAAWALVQIGTDAAFQTVRDHADDSYLVEAEAEKATLSS
;
A
#
# COMPACT_ATOMS: atom_id res chain seq x y z
N MET A 1 -27.49 -85.87 -37.30
CA MET A 1 -26.27 -86.26 -36.58
C MET A 1 -25.40 -85.00 -36.47
N SER A 2 -25.10 -84.43 -35.40
CA SER A 2 -25.09 -84.77 -33.99
C SER A 2 -25.15 -83.40 -33.23
N ASN A 3 -25.85 -83.45 -32.13
CA ASN A 3 -25.97 -82.38 -31.14
C ASN A 3 -24.61 -81.96 -30.58
N GLY A 4 -24.50 -80.71 -30.19
CA GLY A 4 -23.56 -80.13 -29.26
C GLY A 4 -24.30 -79.07 -28.49
N ASP A 5 -24.78 -79.46 -27.32
CA ASP A 5 -25.32 -78.59 -26.30
C ASP A 5 -24.18 -77.72 -25.71
N ASP A 6 -24.31 -76.46 -25.78
CA ASP A 6 -23.54 -75.49 -24.91
C ASP A 6 -24.46 -75.10 -23.76
N GLU A 7 -24.18 -75.67 -22.60
CA GLU A 7 -24.70 -75.22 -21.31
C GLU A 7 -24.03 -73.90 -20.98
N ASP A 8 -24.84 -72.87 -21.03
CA ASP A 8 -24.56 -71.53 -20.51
C ASP A 8 -24.56 -71.64 -18.97
N ALA A 9 -23.46 -71.29 -18.33
CA ALA A 9 -23.37 -71.24 -16.91
C ALA A 9 -23.49 -69.76 -16.47
N PRO A 10 -24.58 -69.39 -15.81
CA PRO A 10 -24.67 -68.11 -15.12
C PRO A 10 -24.34 -68.34 -13.62
N ALA A 11 -23.18 -68.01 -13.16
CA ALA A 11 -22.90 -67.84 -11.70
C ALA A 11 -21.49 -67.30 -11.41
N ALA A 12 -21.23 -66.07 -11.78
CA ALA A 12 -20.03 -65.36 -11.22
C ALA A 12 -20.31 -63.91 -10.91
N GLU A 13 -21.39 -63.31 -11.42
CA GLU A 13 -21.71 -61.89 -11.17
C GLU A 13 -22.46 -61.66 -9.84
N GLY A 14 -23.26 -62.64 -9.37
CA GLY A 14 -24.00 -62.45 -8.10
C GLY A 14 -23.19 -62.65 -6.81
N GLU A 15 -22.07 -63.39 -6.84
CA GLU A 15 -21.22 -63.63 -5.67
C GLU A 15 -20.28 -62.45 -5.41
N SER A 16 -19.92 -61.63 -6.41
CA SER A 16 -19.11 -60.42 -6.25
C SER A 16 -19.92 -59.28 -5.67
N ASP A 17 -21.20 -59.11 -6.09
CA ASP A 17 -22.09 -58.07 -5.60
C ASP A 17 -22.51 -58.29 -4.14
N GLU A 18 -22.80 -59.56 -3.73
CA GLU A 18 -23.09 -59.86 -2.32
C GLU A 18 -21.87 -59.67 -1.42
N MET A 19 -20.64 -59.94 -1.91
CA MET A 19 -19.40 -59.71 -1.14
C MET A 19 -19.11 -58.22 -0.98
N SER A 20 -19.29 -57.41 -2.01
CA SER A 20 -19.10 -55.97 -1.99
C SER A 20 -20.09 -55.21 -1.10
N LEU A 21 -21.37 -55.65 -1.07
CA LEU A 21 -22.37 -55.09 -0.14
C LEU A 21 -22.05 -55.40 1.32
N THR A 22 -21.48 -56.58 1.61
CA THR A 22 -21.05 -57.00 2.93
C THR A 22 -19.86 -56.14 3.44
N GLU A 23 -18.99 -55.70 2.53
CA GLU A 23 -17.88 -54.81 2.86
C GLU A 23 -18.37 -53.41 3.22
N VAL A 24 -19.35 -52.83 2.52
CA VAL A 24 -19.97 -51.54 2.86
C VAL A 24 -20.62 -51.59 4.25
N GLU A 25 -21.42 -52.64 4.54
CA GLU A 25 -22.04 -52.85 5.86
C GLU A 25 -21.00 -53.00 6.98
N ASP A 26 -19.81 -53.58 6.68
CA ASP A 26 -18.71 -53.69 7.66
C ASP A 26 -18.11 -52.32 7.99
N PHE A 27 -17.89 -51.44 6.97
CA PHE A 27 -17.44 -50.08 7.20
C PHE A 27 -18.46 -49.24 7.98
N GLU A 28 -19.74 -49.30 7.64
CA GLU A 28 -20.80 -48.63 8.37
C GLU A 28 -20.85 -49.07 9.85
N THR A 29 -20.74 -50.37 10.10
CA THR A 29 -20.71 -50.91 11.46
C THR A 29 -19.49 -50.43 12.24
N ARG A 30 -18.32 -50.41 11.60
CA ARG A 30 -17.09 -49.93 12.22
C ARG A 30 -17.19 -48.41 12.55
N LEU A 31 -17.78 -47.59 11.69
CA LEU A 31 -17.99 -46.17 11.93
C LEU A 31 -19.06 -45.96 13.00
N ASP A 32 -20.08 -46.82 13.10
CA ASP A 32 -21.02 -46.78 14.23
C ASP A 32 -20.33 -47.08 15.57
N ASP A 33 -19.47 -48.10 15.62
CA ASP A 33 -18.68 -48.45 16.80
C ASP A 33 -17.73 -47.34 17.20
N VAL A 34 -17.12 -46.67 16.19
CA VAL A 34 -16.22 -45.51 16.45
C VAL A 34 -17.04 -44.30 16.98
N ALA A 35 -18.23 -44.04 16.44
CA ALA A 35 -19.10 -42.97 16.93
C ALA A 35 -19.51 -43.20 18.40
N GLU A 36 -19.87 -44.46 18.77
CA GLU A 36 -20.19 -44.80 20.16
C GLU A 36 -18.96 -44.65 21.08
N THR A 37 -17.78 -45.03 20.60
CA THR A 37 -16.52 -44.92 21.35
C THR A 37 -16.15 -43.43 21.54
N LEU A 38 -16.31 -42.62 20.47
CA LEU A 38 -16.08 -41.17 20.53
C LEU A 38 -17.05 -40.46 21.51
N GLU A 39 -18.33 -40.84 21.52
CA GLU A 39 -19.31 -40.31 22.47
C GLU A 39 -18.91 -40.62 23.94
N ALA A 40 -18.35 -41.80 24.15
CA ALA A 40 -17.99 -42.34 25.47
C ALA A 40 -16.60 -41.88 25.94
N ALA A 41 -15.74 -41.34 25.05
CA ALA A 41 -14.39 -40.85 25.37
C ALA A 41 -14.46 -39.72 26.42
N GLU A 42 -13.70 -39.82 27.51
CA GLU A 42 -13.62 -38.85 28.61
C GLU A 42 -12.23 -38.22 28.76
N THR A 43 -11.19 -38.81 28.13
CA THR A 43 -9.80 -38.37 28.25
C THR A 43 -9.14 -38.23 26.88
N GLU A 44 -8.07 -37.44 26.81
CA GLU A 44 -7.24 -37.31 25.61
C GLU A 44 -6.71 -38.68 25.14
N ALA A 45 -6.38 -39.58 26.05
CA ALA A 45 -5.96 -40.93 25.69
C ALA A 45 -7.08 -41.73 25.04
N ASP A 46 -8.33 -41.56 25.46
CA ASP A 46 -9.49 -42.18 24.80
C ASP A 46 -9.68 -41.62 23.39
N LEU A 47 -9.48 -40.29 23.21
CA LEU A 47 -9.57 -39.63 21.90
C LEU A 47 -8.46 -40.05 20.95
N ASP A 48 -7.23 -40.28 21.47
CA ASP A 48 -6.11 -40.84 20.68
C ASP A 48 -6.41 -42.26 20.17
N ASP A 49 -7.07 -43.09 21.01
CA ASP A 49 -7.47 -44.44 20.61
C ASP A 49 -8.58 -44.39 19.53
N VAL A 50 -9.50 -43.41 19.60
CA VAL A 50 -10.51 -43.15 18.57
C VAL A 50 -9.86 -42.69 17.27
N GLU A 51 -8.90 -41.75 17.30
CA GLU A 51 -8.17 -41.27 16.13
C GLU A 51 -7.43 -42.44 15.43
N ALA A 52 -6.71 -43.24 16.19
CA ALA A 52 -6.04 -44.42 15.65
C ALA A 52 -7.01 -45.38 14.96
N THR A 53 -8.24 -45.51 15.48
CA THR A 53 -9.28 -46.38 14.89
C THR A 53 -9.84 -45.75 13.60
N LEU A 54 -10.09 -44.42 13.57
CA LEU A 54 -10.50 -43.70 12.36
C LEU A 54 -9.43 -43.79 11.25
N ASP A 55 -8.17 -43.68 11.61
CA ASP A 55 -7.06 -43.83 10.65
C ASP A 55 -6.98 -45.26 10.10
N ALA A 56 -7.22 -46.27 10.92
CA ALA A 56 -7.28 -47.65 10.46
C ALA A 56 -8.49 -47.90 9.53
N VAL A 57 -9.62 -47.23 9.76
CA VAL A 57 -10.80 -47.29 8.87
C VAL A 57 -10.48 -46.60 7.55
N ALA A 58 -9.87 -45.41 7.58
CA ALA A 58 -9.46 -44.65 6.40
C ALA A 58 -8.52 -45.48 5.50
N GLN A 59 -7.50 -46.08 6.12
CA GLN A 59 -6.51 -46.88 5.43
C GLN A 59 -7.15 -48.18 4.81
N ALA A 60 -8.13 -48.73 5.50
CA ALA A 60 -8.88 -49.87 4.98
C ALA A 60 -9.79 -49.46 3.79
N LEU A 61 -10.41 -48.28 3.87
CA LEU A 61 -11.24 -47.71 2.81
C LEU A 61 -10.43 -47.44 1.52
N GLU A 62 -9.23 -46.87 1.66
CA GLU A 62 -8.32 -46.66 0.52
C GLU A 62 -7.88 -47.97 -0.17
N ALA A 63 -7.84 -49.05 0.57
CA ALA A 63 -7.44 -50.36 0.08
C ALA A 63 -8.63 -51.20 -0.44
N ALA A 64 -9.85 -50.81 -0.16
CA ALA A 64 -11.08 -51.55 -0.55
C ALA A 64 -11.50 -51.24 -2.00
N GLU A 65 -11.98 -52.22 -2.71
CA GLU A 65 -12.63 -52.08 -4.02
C GLU A 65 -14.16 -52.12 -3.81
N LEU A 66 -14.75 -50.95 -3.43
CA LEU A 66 -16.18 -50.85 -3.20
C LEU A 66 -16.96 -50.73 -4.52
N PRO A 67 -18.24 -51.17 -4.54
CA PRO A 67 -19.05 -51.13 -5.75
C PRO A 67 -19.33 -49.70 -6.20
N GLU A 68 -19.36 -49.50 -7.53
CA GLU A 68 -19.89 -48.28 -8.11
C GLU A 68 -21.43 -48.36 -8.20
N PRO A 69 -22.15 -47.26 -8.01
CA PRO A 69 -23.61 -47.26 -8.09
C PRO A 69 -24.09 -47.56 -9.50
N ASP A 70 -25.20 -48.29 -9.61
CA ASP A 70 -25.84 -48.65 -10.90
C ASP A 70 -26.50 -47.44 -11.58
N ASP A 71 -26.80 -46.36 -10.85
CA ASP A 71 -27.45 -45.13 -11.32
C ASP A 71 -26.51 -43.92 -11.13
N GLU A 72 -26.33 -43.09 -12.17
CA GLU A 72 -25.47 -41.90 -12.12
C GLU A 72 -25.97 -40.85 -11.12
N ASP A 73 -27.20 -40.97 -10.62
CA ASP A 73 -27.81 -40.09 -9.63
C ASP A 73 -27.64 -40.60 -8.16
N GLU A 74 -27.10 -41.80 -7.95
CA GLU A 74 -26.84 -42.37 -6.62
C GLU A 74 -25.39 -42.08 -6.18
N GLU A 75 -25.23 -41.69 -4.92
CA GLU A 75 -23.92 -41.38 -4.30
C GLU A 75 -23.10 -42.68 -4.15
N PRO A 76 -21.82 -42.70 -4.59
CA PRO A 76 -20.96 -43.87 -4.41
C PRO A 76 -20.81 -44.24 -2.93
N PRO A 77 -20.96 -45.50 -2.52
CA PRO A 77 -20.80 -45.90 -1.13
C PRO A 77 -19.45 -45.49 -0.52
N ALA A 78 -18.38 -45.44 -1.31
CA ALA A 78 -17.09 -44.98 -0.86
C ALA A 78 -17.11 -43.49 -0.46
N GLU A 79 -17.83 -42.61 -1.18
CA GLU A 79 -17.95 -41.18 -0.88
C GLU A 79 -18.80 -40.99 0.38
N ALA A 80 -19.89 -41.72 0.55
CA ALA A 80 -20.72 -41.65 1.75
C ALA A 80 -19.96 -42.10 3.03
N ILE A 81 -19.15 -43.17 2.92
CA ILE A 81 -18.28 -43.62 4.02
C ILE A 81 -17.20 -42.57 4.32
N GLN A 82 -16.61 -41.99 3.29
CA GLN A 82 -15.59 -40.94 3.45
C GLN A 82 -16.19 -39.68 4.14
N GLU A 83 -17.38 -39.23 3.68
CA GLU A 83 -18.04 -38.05 4.30
C GLU A 83 -18.34 -38.30 5.78
N ARG A 84 -18.80 -39.54 6.12
CA ARG A 84 -19.05 -39.91 7.50
C ARG A 84 -17.77 -39.98 8.33
N LEU A 85 -16.67 -40.49 7.77
CA LEU A 85 -15.37 -40.55 8.41
C LEU A 85 -14.82 -39.14 8.68
N ASP A 86 -14.95 -38.22 7.71
CA ASP A 86 -14.55 -36.83 7.86
C ASP A 86 -15.42 -36.08 8.90
N GLY A 87 -16.72 -36.42 8.98
CA GLY A 87 -17.62 -35.96 10.04
C GLY A 87 -17.16 -36.38 11.43
N LEU A 88 -16.85 -37.69 11.60
CA LEU A 88 -16.37 -38.19 12.90
C LEU A 88 -14.99 -37.63 13.30
N ARG A 89 -14.14 -37.30 12.33
CA ARG A 89 -12.88 -36.59 12.59
C ARG A 89 -13.13 -35.15 13.06
N ALA A 90 -14.10 -34.46 12.47
CA ALA A 90 -14.48 -33.13 12.92
C ALA A 90 -15.05 -33.15 14.35
N ASP A 91 -15.91 -34.14 14.66
CA ASP A 91 -16.47 -34.34 16.00
C ASP A 91 -15.36 -34.68 17.02
N LEU A 92 -14.34 -35.45 16.62
CA LEU A 92 -13.17 -35.76 17.43
C LEU A 92 -12.37 -34.49 17.79
N GLU A 93 -12.08 -33.69 16.77
CA GLU A 93 -11.35 -32.41 16.97
C GLU A 93 -12.16 -31.44 17.85
N GLU A 94 -13.49 -31.36 17.71
CA GLU A 94 -14.33 -30.52 18.56
C GLU A 94 -14.34 -31.00 20.02
N LYS A 95 -14.10 -32.29 20.26
CA LYS A 95 -14.10 -32.87 21.60
C LYS A 95 -12.76 -32.81 22.31
N ARG A 96 -11.67 -32.59 21.54
CA ARG A 96 -10.31 -32.45 22.06
C ARG A 96 -10.12 -31.13 22.79
N GLY A 97 -9.19 -31.15 23.75
CA GLY A 97 -8.77 -29.97 24.52
C GLY A 97 -9.74 -29.58 25.65
N PRO A 98 -9.67 -28.32 26.13
CA PRO A 98 -8.85 -27.22 25.64
C PRO A 98 -7.35 -27.39 25.91
N TYR A 99 -6.49 -26.79 25.07
CA TYR A 99 -5.04 -26.84 25.23
C TYR A 99 -4.45 -25.49 25.61
N LEU A 100 -3.40 -25.52 26.41
CA LEU A 100 -2.66 -24.29 26.78
C LEU A 100 -1.95 -23.68 25.56
N GLU A 101 -1.60 -24.50 24.56
CA GLU A 101 -0.99 -24.06 23.31
C GLU A 101 -1.92 -23.11 22.53
N ASP A 102 -3.23 -23.39 22.49
CA ASP A 102 -4.22 -22.51 21.85
C ASP A 102 -4.27 -21.13 22.50
N VAL A 103 -4.14 -21.07 23.84
CA VAL A 103 -4.07 -19.80 24.56
C VAL A 103 -2.83 -19.00 24.18
N THR A 104 -1.68 -19.66 24.14
CA THR A 104 -0.40 -18.99 23.82
C THR A 104 -0.34 -18.54 22.36
N GLU A 105 -0.93 -19.29 21.41
CA GLU A 105 -1.04 -18.90 20.01
C GLU A 105 -1.89 -17.63 19.83
N ILE A 106 -3.02 -17.52 20.53
CA ILE A 106 -3.85 -16.32 20.51
C ILE A 106 -3.05 -15.13 21.07
N VAL A 107 -2.41 -15.29 22.22
CA VAL A 107 -1.63 -14.21 22.87
C VAL A 107 -0.50 -13.72 21.98
N GLU A 108 0.25 -14.61 21.33
CA GLU A 108 1.31 -14.27 20.38
C GLU A 108 0.76 -13.54 19.16
N THR A 109 -0.38 -13.99 18.64
CA THR A 109 -1.05 -13.35 17.48
C THR A 109 -1.48 -11.94 17.83
N VAL A 110 -2.11 -11.73 18.99
CA VAL A 110 -2.55 -10.42 19.46
C VAL A 110 -1.35 -9.49 19.69
N ALA A 111 -0.27 -9.98 20.31
CA ALA A 111 0.95 -9.20 20.50
C ALA A 111 1.57 -8.74 19.17
N SER A 112 1.52 -9.58 18.13
CA SER A 112 1.97 -9.23 16.78
C SER A 112 1.05 -8.17 16.15
N THR A 113 -0.27 -8.33 16.26
CA THR A 113 -1.28 -7.37 15.79
C THR A 113 -1.07 -5.99 16.40
N ILE A 114 -0.83 -5.94 17.74
CA ILE A 114 -0.57 -4.68 18.45
C ILE A 114 0.69 -3.98 17.91
N ARG A 115 1.76 -4.71 17.60
CA ARG A 115 3.02 -4.14 17.08
C ARG A 115 2.92 -3.66 15.64
N GLU A 116 2.17 -4.37 14.82
CA GLU A 116 2.07 -4.10 13.39
C GLU A 116 1.06 -2.99 13.08
N SER A 117 0.09 -2.77 13.97
CA SER A 117 -0.97 -1.79 13.80
C SER A 117 -0.57 -0.41 14.33
N ARG A 118 -0.97 0.64 13.61
CA ARG A 118 -0.96 2.00 14.12
C ARG A 118 -2.33 2.29 14.73
N TRP A 119 -2.37 2.56 16.01
CA TRP A 119 -3.60 2.85 16.74
C TRP A 119 -3.91 4.35 16.76
N THR A 120 -5.20 4.72 16.87
CA THR A 120 -5.60 6.06 17.29
C THR A 120 -5.32 6.24 18.79
N ASP A 121 -5.39 7.48 19.32
CA ASP A 121 -5.22 7.70 20.77
C ASP A 121 -6.26 6.93 21.59
N ASP A 122 -7.51 6.89 21.09
CA ASP A 122 -8.60 6.15 21.74
C ASP A 122 -8.36 4.63 21.59
N GLY A 123 -8.01 4.15 20.40
CA GLY A 123 -7.70 2.74 20.17
C GLY A 123 -6.51 2.22 20.96
N ALA A 124 -5.44 3.03 21.12
CA ALA A 124 -4.32 2.68 21.98
C ALA A 124 -4.73 2.51 23.45
N SER A 125 -5.64 3.37 23.90
CA SER A 125 -6.19 3.29 25.27
C SER A 125 -7.05 2.05 25.46
N ASP A 126 -7.86 1.68 24.45
CA ASP A 126 -8.68 0.47 24.47
C ASP A 126 -7.80 -0.80 24.48
N VAL A 127 -6.71 -0.81 23.70
CA VAL A 127 -5.71 -1.89 23.69
C VAL A 127 -5.04 -2.03 25.07
N GLU A 128 -4.61 -0.93 25.69
CA GLU A 128 -4.02 -0.97 27.04
C GLU A 128 -5.01 -1.51 28.10
N GLU A 129 -6.29 -1.14 28.01
CA GLU A 129 -7.34 -1.65 28.90
C GLU A 129 -7.58 -3.15 28.68
N ALA A 130 -7.63 -3.60 27.42
CA ALA A 130 -7.81 -5.02 27.08
C ALA A 130 -6.66 -5.88 27.60
N VAL A 131 -5.41 -5.46 27.38
CA VAL A 131 -4.22 -6.17 27.87
C VAL A 131 -4.19 -6.21 29.39
N THR A 132 -4.51 -5.11 30.06
CA THR A 132 -4.58 -5.08 31.54
C THR A 132 -5.63 -6.06 32.07
N THR A 133 -6.81 -6.10 31.44
CA THR A 133 -7.89 -7.00 31.81
C THR A 133 -7.51 -8.47 31.64
N PHE A 134 -6.82 -8.78 30.54
CA PHE A 134 -6.30 -10.13 30.30
C PHE A 134 -5.27 -10.53 31.36
N LEU A 135 -4.29 -9.67 31.66
CA LEU A 135 -3.27 -9.94 32.68
C LEU A 135 -3.87 -10.16 34.07
N ASP A 136 -4.88 -9.34 34.44
CA ASP A 136 -5.60 -9.52 35.69
C ASP A 136 -6.31 -10.90 35.76
N SER A 137 -6.89 -11.33 34.63
CA SER A 137 -7.54 -12.65 34.50
C SER A 137 -6.56 -13.80 34.59
N VAL A 138 -5.39 -13.65 33.95
CA VAL A 138 -4.28 -14.63 34.05
C VAL A 138 -3.81 -14.73 35.49
N ASP A 139 -3.50 -13.61 36.15
CA ASP A 139 -3.02 -13.57 37.53
C ASP A 139 -4.00 -14.22 38.51
N GLU A 140 -5.31 -14.01 38.32
CA GLU A 140 -6.35 -14.63 39.15
C GLU A 140 -6.43 -16.14 38.90
N THR A 141 -6.26 -16.60 37.68
CA THR A 141 -6.41 -18.01 37.27
C THR A 141 -5.23 -18.87 37.70
N ILE A 142 -3.98 -18.37 37.54
CA ILE A 142 -2.75 -19.13 37.81
C ILE A 142 -2.16 -18.82 39.20
N GLU A 143 -2.79 -17.94 40.01
CA GLU A 143 -2.30 -17.47 41.32
C GLU A 143 -0.83 -16.97 41.27
N SER A 144 -0.42 -16.38 40.14
CA SER A 144 0.93 -15.82 39.91
C SER A 144 0.78 -14.39 39.41
N SER A 145 1.81 -13.57 39.51
CA SER A 145 1.80 -12.23 38.92
C SER A 145 2.78 -12.18 37.77
N VAL A 146 2.29 -11.71 36.61
CA VAL A 146 3.13 -11.32 35.50
C VAL A 146 3.78 -9.99 35.84
N ASP A 147 5.11 -9.90 35.83
CA ASP A 147 5.85 -8.67 36.08
C ASP A 147 5.60 -7.70 34.90
N ALA A 148 4.81 -6.64 35.16
CA ALA A 148 4.31 -5.73 34.16
C ALA A 148 5.15 -4.44 34.09
N ASP A 149 6.21 -4.44 33.27
CA ASP A 149 6.98 -3.22 33.00
C ASP A 149 7.34 -3.20 31.51
N GLY A 150 6.48 -2.58 30.67
CA GLY A 150 6.65 -2.54 29.22
C GLY A 150 5.45 -1.94 28.50
N ASP A 151 5.50 -1.93 27.17
CA ASP A 151 4.32 -1.61 26.36
C ASP A 151 3.36 -2.81 26.29
N ALA A 152 2.15 -2.58 25.78
CA ALA A 152 1.10 -3.59 25.72
C ALA A 152 1.55 -4.92 25.06
N ALA A 153 2.35 -4.85 24.02
CA ALA A 153 2.82 -6.03 23.32
C ALA A 153 3.95 -6.75 24.06
N GLU A 154 4.83 -6.02 24.74
CA GLU A 154 5.88 -6.61 25.62
C GLU A 154 5.26 -7.33 26.79
N LEU A 155 4.19 -6.77 27.38
CA LEU A 155 3.45 -7.40 28.47
C LEU A 155 2.79 -8.73 28.04
N LEU A 156 2.28 -8.80 26.80
CA LEU A 156 1.71 -10.04 26.27
C LEU A 156 2.80 -11.10 25.98
N ASP A 157 4.00 -10.69 25.52
CA ASP A 157 5.11 -11.62 25.36
C ASP A 157 5.52 -12.25 26.69
N ASP A 158 5.65 -11.43 27.76
CA ASP A 158 5.98 -11.91 29.11
C ASP A 158 4.89 -12.85 29.66
N ALA A 159 3.61 -12.55 29.37
CA ALA A 159 2.49 -13.41 29.70
C ALA A 159 2.54 -14.74 28.93
N GLY A 160 2.80 -14.69 27.62
CA GLY A 160 2.96 -15.87 26.76
C GLY A 160 4.11 -16.78 27.22
N GLU A 161 5.28 -16.19 27.59
CA GLU A 161 6.40 -16.94 28.18
C GLU A 161 6.00 -17.59 29.54
N THR A 162 5.27 -16.87 30.37
CA THR A 162 4.80 -17.39 31.67
C THR A 162 3.83 -18.55 31.46
N LEU A 163 2.85 -18.41 30.57
CA LEU A 163 1.89 -19.46 30.23
C LEU A 163 2.57 -20.68 29.63
N SER A 164 3.46 -20.50 28.67
CA SER A 164 4.23 -21.60 28.06
C SER A 164 5.11 -22.39 29.07
N GLY A 165 5.45 -21.76 30.18
CA GLY A 165 6.19 -22.39 31.29
C GLY A 165 5.33 -23.24 32.21
N LEU A 166 3.99 -23.16 32.10
CA LEU A 166 3.07 -23.97 32.92
C LEU A 166 3.00 -25.39 32.38
N THR A 167 2.69 -26.32 33.27
CA THR A 167 2.42 -27.72 32.92
C THR A 167 0.99 -28.02 33.38
N LEU A 168 0.04 -27.75 32.50
CA LEU A 168 -1.38 -28.03 32.69
C LEU A 168 -1.75 -29.26 31.85
N ASP A 169 -2.53 -30.15 32.46
CA ASP A 169 -3.01 -31.37 31.80
C ASP A 169 -4.45 -31.13 31.31
N PRO A 170 -4.75 -31.34 30.00
CA PRO A 170 -6.08 -31.11 29.46
C PRO A 170 -7.21 -31.87 30.17
N ASP A 171 -6.91 -33.05 30.71
CA ASP A 171 -7.90 -33.87 31.43
C ASP A 171 -8.12 -33.40 32.89
N ASP A 172 -7.05 -33.02 33.58
CA ASP A 172 -7.07 -32.67 35.00
C ASP A 172 -7.30 -31.16 35.26
N ASP A 173 -6.79 -30.29 34.34
CA ASP A 173 -6.81 -28.83 34.48
C ASP A 173 -7.73 -28.14 33.44
N ALA A 174 -8.62 -28.86 32.77
CA ALA A 174 -9.52 -28.38 31.72
C ALA A 174 -10.20 -27.06 32.06
N GLU A 175 -10.79 -26.92 33.25
CA GLU A 175 -11.50 -25.70 33.71
C GLU A 175 -10.54 -24.49 33.76
N THR A 176 -9.26 -24.71 34.12
CA THR A 176 -8.23 -23.66 34.19
C THR A 176 -7.86 -23.22 32.80
N ILE A 177 -7.60 -24.17 31.87
CA ILE A 177 -7.25 -23.90 30.48
C ILE A 177 -8.41 -23.20 29.76
N GLU A 178 -9.65 -23.65 29.95
CA GLU A 178 -10.86 -23.04 29.37
C GLU A 178 -11.05 -21.59 29.85
N SER A 179 -10.77 -21.30 31.13
CA SER A 179 -10.80 -19.94 31.67
C SER A 179 -9.74 -19.03 31.01
N LEU A 180 -8.51 -19.54 30.84
CA LEU A 180 -7.43 -18.83 30.16
C LEU A 180 -7.74 -18.61 28.67
N LEU A 181 -8.28 -19.62 28.00
CA LEU A 181 -8.69 -19.55 26.60
C LEU A 181 -9.79 -18.50 26.38
N SER A 182 -10.79 -18.49 27.27
CA SER A 182 -11.84 -17.48 27.24
C SER A 182 -11.28 -16.06 27.42
N ALA A 183 -10.35 -15.89 28.36
CA ALA A 183 -9.70 -14.59 28.57
C ALA A 183 -8.85 -14.15 27.36
N ALA A 184 -8.16 -15.08 26.71
CA ALA A 184 -7.38 -14.79 25.49
C ALA A 184 -8.28 -14.44 24.29
N GLN A 185 -9.43 -15.12 24.16
CA GLN A 185 -10.42 -14.79 23.12
C GLN A 185 -11.08 -13.42 23.38
N GLU A 186 -11.40 -13.07 24.64
CA GLU A 186 -11.89 -11.75 24.99
C GLU A 186 -10.86 -10.64 24.71
N LEU A 187 -9.56 -10.92 24.90
CA LEU A 187 -8.49 -10.03 24.55
C LEU A 187 -8.42 -9.82 23.03
N ASP A 188 -8.47 -10.90 22.25
CA ASP A 188 -8.44 -10.85 20.78
C ASP A 188 -9.63 -10.03 20.23
N ASP A 189 -10.84 -10.35 20.67
CA ASP A 189 -12.06 -9.61 20.31
C ASP A 189 -11.96 -8.12 20.67
N ALA A 190 -11.40 -7.79 21.83
CA ALA A 190 -11.24 -6.40 22.27
C ALA A 190 -10.20 -5.63 21.43
N VAL A 191 -9.07 -6.28 21.06
CA VAL A 191 -8.04 -5.68 20.20
C VAL A 191 -8.53 -5.56 18.76
N GLU A 192 -9.28 -6.53 18.24
CA GLU A 192 -9.94 -6.40 16.92
C GLU A 192 -10.97 -5.26 16.88
N ALA A 193 -11.65 -4.97 17.99
CA ALA A 193 -12.62 -3.89 18.09
C ALA A 193 -11.98 -2.50 18.31
N ALA A 194 -10.73 -2.43 18.75
CA ALA A 194 -10.01 -1.18 18.98
C ALA A 194 -9.75 -0.43 17.67
N GLU A 195 -9.93 0.90 17.68
CA GLU A 195 -9.84 1.71 16.47
C GLU A 195 -8.40 1.85 15.98
N SER A 196 -8.10 1.26 14.83
CA SER A 196 -6.81 1.39 14.16
C SER A 196 -6.80 2.59 13.19
N TRP A 197 -5.60 3.08 12.87
CA TRP A 197 -5.42 4.15 11.89
C TRP A 197 -5.98 3.79 10.51
N ASP A 198 -5.96 2.51 10.15
CA ASP A 198 -6.41 2.04 8.84
C ASP A 198 -7.94 1.98 8.73
N ASP A 199 -8.66 1.96 9.85
CA ASP A 199 -10.11 2.03 9.90
C ASP A 199 -10.64 3.44 9.63
N LEU A 200 -9.80 4.46 9.83
CA LEU A 200 -10.17 5.84 9.64
C LEU A 200 -10.31 6.21 8.17
N THR A 201 -11.36 6.95 7.85
CA THR A 201 -11.43 7.63 6.56
C THR A 201 -10.31 8.67 6.44
N VAL A 202 -9.91 9.02 5.21
CA VAL A 202 -8.90 10.07 4.96
C VAL A 202 -9.22 11.37 5.70
N ARG A 203 -10.49 11.71 5.85
CA ARG A 203 -10.93 12.91 6.59
C ARG A 203 -10.68 12.80 8.09
N GLU A 204 -10.95 11.64 8.67
CA GLU A 204 -10.68 11.35 10.08
C GLU A 204 -9.19 11.33 10.34
N GLN A 205 -8.39 10.66 9.49
CA GLN A 205 -6.92 10.69 9.58
C GLN A 205 -6.37 12.12 9.57
N LEU A 206 -6.88 12.98 8.66
CA LEU A 206 -6.50 14.38 8.63
C LEU A 206 -6.95 15.14 9.88
N GLY A 207 -8.05 14.72 10.51
CA GLY A 207 -8.54 15.28 11.77
C GLY A 207 -7.61 14.98 12.94
N GLU A 208 -7.22 13.72 13.08
CA GLU A 208 -6.28 13.24 14.11
C GLU A 208 -4.89 13.90 14.00
N GLU A 209 -4.42 14.14 12.77
CA GLU A 209 -3.17 14.89 12.53
C GLU A 209 -3.31 16.42 12.76
N GLY A 210 -4.47 16.90 13.23
CA GLY A 210 -4.68 18.34 13.50
C GLY A 210 -4.84 19.20 12.25
N PHE A 211 -4.99 18.60 11.07
CA PHE A 211 -5.09 19.31 9.78
C PHE A 211 -6.20 20.37 9.74
N TYR A 212 -7.29 20.16 10.47
CA TYR A 212 -8.43 21.09 10.51
C TYR A 212 -8.34 22.15 11.61
N ASP A 213 -7.29 22.18 12.43
CA ASP A 213 -7.15 23.11 13.56
C ASP A 213 -6.98 24.57 13.13
N VAL A 214 -6.43 24.77 11.93
CA VAL A 214 -6.34 26.08 11.29
C VAL A 214 -7.71 26.68 10.93
N LEU A 215 -8.77 25.85 10.88
CA LEU A 215 -10.11 26.26 10.49
C LEU A 215 -10.92 26.80 11.66
N SER A 216 -11.49 28.01 11.52
CA SER A 216 -12.55 28.46 12.42
C SER A 216 -13.84 27.64 12.19
N SER A 217 -14.70 27.57 13.23
CA SER A 217 -15.98 26.84 13.15
C SER A 217 -16.92 27.28 12.02
N GLU A 218 -16.79 28.50 11.51
CA GLU A 218 -17.53 29.00 10.36
C GLU A 218 -16.95 28.44 9.05
N LYS A 219 -15.62 28.39 8.92
CA LYS A 219 -14.91 27.91 7.72
C LYS A 219 -14.92 26.40 7.56
N ARG A 220 -15.12 25.63 8.65
CA ARG A 220 -15.34 24.18 8.56
C ARG A 220 -16.60 23.79 7.74
N LYS A 221 -17.48 24.76 7.49
CA LYS A 221 -18.69 24.57 6.67
C LYS A 221 -18.49 24.98 5.21
N ASP A 222 -17.37 25.63 4.89
CA ASP A 222 -17.01 25.99 3.53
C ASP A 222 -16.62 24.73 2.75
N TYR A 223 -16.90 24.71 1.48
CA TYR A 223 -16.66 23.55 0.63
C TYR A 223 -15.44 23.74 -0.27
N PRO A 224 -14.58 22.73 -0.43
CA PRO A 224 -14.29 21.66 0.55
C PRO A 224 -13.44 22.21 1.71
N PRO A 225 -13.62 21.74 2.94
CA PRO A 225 -12.86 22.24 4.09
C PRO A 225 -11.34 21.97 3.93
N GLU A 226 -10.96 20.88 3.30
CA GLU A 226 -9.57 20.52 3.01
C GLU A 226 -8.87 21.60 2.17
N TRP A 227 -9.54 22.08 1.11
CA TRP A 227 -9.03 23.19 0.30
C TRP A 227 -8.87 24.47 1.10
N SER A 228 -9.83 24.75 2.00
CA SER A 228 -9.80 25.93 2.85
C SER A 228 -8.64 25.87 3.86
N ALA A 229 -8.36 24.69 4.42
CA ALA A 229 -7.22 24.45 5.31
C ALA A 229 -5.90 24.68 4.57
N VAL A 230 -5.69 24.06 3.41
CA VAL A 230 -4.48 24.25 2.58
C VAL A 230 -4.24 25.76 2.30
N LYS A 231 -5.30 26.52 1.97
CA LYS A 231 -5.18 27.98 1.73
C LYS A 231 -4.83 28.77 2.98
N LEU A 232 -5.22 28.31 4.15
CA LEU A 232 -4.83 28.97 5.41
C LEU A 232 -3.39 28.65 5.78
N TYR A 233 -2.97 27.40 5.62
CA TYR A 233 -1.56 27.01 5.81
C TYR A 233 -0.64 27.71 4.80
N GLU A 234 -1.03 27.86 3.53
CA GLU A 234 -0.31 28.68 2.54
C GLU A 234 -0.08 30.11 3.06
N LYS A 235 -1.13 30.74 3.61
CA LYS A 235 -1.03 32.10 4.17
C LYS A 235 -0.19 32.16 5.44
N GLN A 236 -0.31 31.17 6.31
CA GLN A 236 0.47 31.07 7.54
C GLN A 236 1.97 30.99 7.21
N TYR A 237 2.33 30.09 6.30
CA TYR A 237 3.72 29.96 5.85
C TYR A 237 4.26 31.26 5.22
N GLN A 238 3.49 31.89 4.32
CA GLN A 238 3.89 33.17 3.71
C GLN A 238 4.08 34.30 4.73
N ALA A 239 3.35 34.25 5.83
CA ALA A 239 3.40 35.29 6.85
C ALA A 239 4.52 35.08 7.89
N THR A 240 4.81 33.84 8.25
CA THR A 240 5.66 33.48 9.40
C THR A 240 6.84 32.59 9.04
N GLY A 241 6.80 31.86 7.90
CA GLY A 241 7.78 30.83 7.57
C GLY A 241 7.64 29.58 8.46
N ASP A 242 6.46 29.36 9.02
CA ASP A 242 6.21 28.27 9.96
C ASP A 242 6.34 26.89 9.27
N PRO A 243 7.29 26.04 9.67
CA PRO A 243 7.48 24.72 9.05
C PRO A 243 6.28 23.79 9.23
N GLU A 244 5.55 23.87 10.34
CA GLU A 244 4.36 23.08 10.58
C GLU A 244 3.29 23.30 9.50
N ALA A 245 3.17 24.53 9.00
CA ALA A 245 2.24 24.85 7.92
C ALA A 245 2.60 24.12 6.61
N ILE A 246 3.88 23.87 6.32
CA ILE A 246 4.32 23.09 5.17
C ILE A 246 4.06 21.60 5.38
N GLU A 247 4.32 21.09 6.57
CA GLU A 247 4.02 19.69 6.92
C GLU A 247 2.54 19.36 6.66
N MET A 248 1.62 20.24 7.08
CA MET A 248 0.19 20.10 6.83
C MET A 248 -0.18 20.18 5.34
N ILE A 249 0.50 21.01 4.55
CA ILE A 249 0.28 21.05 3.09
C ILE A 249 0.79 19.76 2.42
N LEU A 250 1.93 19.23 2.88
CA LEU A 250 2.49 17.98 2.38
C LEU A 250 1.65 16.76 2.78
N LEU A 251 1.11 16.76 3.99
CA LEU A 251 0.12 15.77 4.44
C LEU A 251 -1.12 15.78 3.52
N ALA A 252 -1.64 16.97 3.20
CA ALA A 252 -2.74 17.11 2.25
C ALA A 252 -2.37 16.58 0.85
N LEU A 253 -1.13 16.81 0.40
CA LEU A 253 -0.63 16.30 -0.88
C LEU A 253 -0.55 14.76 -0.89
N GLU A 254 -0.20 14.15 0.23
CA GLU A 254 -0.12 12.70 0.39
C GLU A 254 -1.51 12.05 0.43
N LYS A 255 -2.41 12.58 1.26
CA LYS A 255 -3.70 11.94 1.59
C LYS A 255 -4.83 12.27 0.61
N LEU A 256 -4.82 13.44 -0.03
CA LEU A 256 -5.89 13.90 -0.90
C LEU A 256 -5.60 13.53 -2.37
N THR A 257 -6.09 12.40 -2.80
CA THR A 257 -5.77 11.78 -4.11
C THR A 257 -6.70 12.19 -5.26
N SER A 258 -7.68 13.07 -5.04
CA SER A 258 -8.51 13.56 -6.14
C SER A 258 -7.77 14.59 -6.98
N ASP A 259 -7.86 14.51 -8.31
CA ASP A 259 -7.21 15.44 -9.25
C ASP A 259 -7.42 16.91 -8.86
N PHE A 260 -8.66 17.25 -8.48
CA PHE A 260 -9.00 18.62 -8.06
C PHE A 260 -8.22 19.05 -6.81
N MET A 261 -8.09 18.20 -5.81
CA MET A 261 -7.38 18.55 -4.58
C MET A 261 -5.88 18.55 -4.79
N GLU A 262 -5.34 17.57 -5.52
CA GLU A 262 -3.92 17.50 -5.85
C GLU A 262 -3.46 18.74 -6.62
N GLU A 263 -4.19 19.15 -7.67
CA GLU A 263 -3.91 20.40 -8.41
C GLU A 263 -3.92 21.63 -7.50
N ASN A 264 -4.89 21.72 -6.59
CA ASN A 264 -4.99 22.86 -5.66
C ASN A 264 -3.84 22.90 -4.64
N VAL A 265 -3.39 21.73 -4.14
CA VAL A 265 -2.24 21.64 -3.24
C VAL A 265 -0.96 22.01 -3.98
N LEU A 266 -0.73 21.45 -5.18
CA LEU A 266 0.43 21.78 -6.03
C LEU A 266 0.44 23.26 -6.40
N ASP A 267 -0.71 23.87 -6.67
CA ASP A 267 -0.84 25.30 -6.90
C ASP A 267 -0.44 26.14 -5.68
N SER A 268 -0.72 25.68 -4.47
CA SER A 268 -0.28 26.35 -3.24
C SER A 268 1.23 26.19 -3.06
N LEU A 269 1.78 25.02 -3.24
CA LEU A 269 3.23 24.76 -3.22
C LEU A 269 3.96 25.59 -4.28
N LYS A 270 3.42 25.73 -5.49
CA LYS A 270 3.97 26.59 -6.54
C LYS A 270 4.03 28.08 -6.15
N ARG A 271 3.09 28.58 -5.35
CA ARG A 271 3.12 29.99 -4.89
C ARG A 271 4.20 30.22 -3.85
N ILE A 272 4.44 29.26 -2.97
CA ILE A 272 5.39 29.40 -1.86
C ILE A 272 6.79 28.87 -2.21
N GLY A 273 6.89 27.75 -2.93
CA GLY A 273 8.17 27.13 -3.33
C GLY A 273 9.01 26.64 -2.16
N PRO A 274 8.45 25.87 -1.22
CA PRO A 274 9.17 25.43 -0.04
C PRO A 274 10.16 24.30 -0.42
N GLU A 275 11.36 24.34 0.15
CA GLU A 275 12.40 23.34 -0.12
C GLU A 275 12.01 21.96 0.39
N GLU A 276 11.24 21.90 1.48
CA GLU A 276 10.71 20.67 2.10
C GLU A 276 9.78 19.88 1.16
N ALA A 277 9.21 20.54 0.16
CA ALA A 277 8.36 19.88 -0.83
C ALA A 277 9.15 19.20 -1.97
N LEU A 278 10.47 19.30 -2.02
CA LEU A 278 11.29 18.83 -3.14
C LEU A 278 11.03 17.34 -3.43
N ASP A 279 11.25 16.46 -2.46
CA ASP A 279 11.14 15.00 -2.64
C ASP A 279 9.74 14.54 -3.04
N PRO A 280 8.65 14.90 -2.32
CA PRO A 280 7.31 14.48 -2.70
C PRO A 280 6.84 15.05 -4.03
N VAL A 281 7.32 16.25 -4.41
CA VAL A 281 7.01 16.84 -5.72
C VAL A 281 7.85 16.20 -6.83
N LEU A 282 9.11 15.86 -6.58
CA LEU A 282 9.98 15.14 -7.52
C LEU A 282 9.41 13.75 -7.88
N GLN A 283 8.88 13.04 -6.88
CA GLN A 283 8.19 11.76 -7.09
C GLN A 283 6.99 11.89 -8.03
N ARG A 284 6.23 13.00 -7.95
CA ARG A 284 5.11 13.28 -8.87
C ARG A 284 5.60 13.72 -10.23
N ALA A 285 6.60 14.58 -10.28
CA ALA A 285 7.20 15.04 -11.53
C ALA A 285 7.75 13.86 -12.35
N SER A 286 8.31 12.81 -11.70
CA SER A 286 8.80 11.61 -12.38
C SER A 286 7.70 10.89 -13.19
N LYS A 287 6.44 11.09 -12.84
CA LYS A 287 5.26 10.62 -13.60
C LYS A 287 4.83 11.60 -14.71
N ARG A 288 5.66 12.60 -15.00
CA ARG A 288 5.44 13.67 -16.01
C ARG A 288 4.26 14.60 -15.67
N ASP A 289 3.97 14.76 -14.38
CA ASP A 289 2.99 15.75 -13.93
C ASP A 289 3.53 17.17 -14.14
N LYS A 290 2.85 17.94 -15.00
CA LYS A 290 3.25 19.30 -15.37
C LYS A 290 3.11 20.29 -14.23
N HIS A 291 2.15 20.09 -13.32
CA HIS A 291 1.96 20.94 -12.15
C HIS A 291 3.11 20.75 -11.17
N ALA A 292 3.50 19.49 -10.92
CA ALA A 292 4.67 19.16 -10.11
C ALA A 292 5.96 19.73 -10.71
N ILE A 293 6.15 19.64 -12.03
CA ILE A 293 7.31 20.23 -12.73
C ILE A 293 7.36 21.75 -12.53
N ASP A 294 6.22 22.43 -12.61
CA ASP A 294 6.14 23.89 -12.35
C ASP A 294 6.51 24.22 -10.89
N VAL A 295 6.14 23.35 -9.92
CA VAL A 295 6.54 23.50 -8.50
C VAL A 295 8.05 23.34 -8.34
N LEU A 296 8.68 22.34 -8.98
CA LEU A 296 10.14 22.17 -8.96
C LEU A 296 10.87 23.40 -9.47
N GLY A 297 10.37 23.98 -10.56
CA GLY A 297 10.92 25.25 -11.07
C GLY A 297 10.78 26.42 -10.09
N LYS A 298 9.80 26.39 -9.20
CA LYS A 298 9.62 27.41 -8.15
C LYS A 298 10.47 27.15 -6.92
N ILE A 299 10.67 25.89 -6.54
CA ILE A 299 11.60 25.48 -5.48
C ILE A 299 13.03 25.91 -5.85
N GLY A 300 13.45 25.65 -7.08
CA GLY A 300 14.74 26.12 -7.60
C GLY A 300 15.93 25.25 -7.17
N SER A 301 15.72 24.00 -6.75
CA SER A 301 16.80 23.08 -6.36
C SER A 301 17.46 22.41 -7.59
N ASP A 302 18.78 22.32 -7.57
CA ASP A 302 19.56 21.60 -8.58
C ASP A 302 19.32 20.09 -8.54
N ASP A 303 18.85 19.53 -7.44
CA ASP A 303 18.53 18.10 -7.31
C ASP A 303 17.41 17.65 -8.27
N ALA A 304 16.63 18.57 -8.81
CA ALA A 304 15.61 18.28 -9.81
C ALA A 304 16.16 18.16 -11.25
N LEU A 305 17.42 18.56 -11.52
CA LEU A 305 17.96 18.70 -12.86
C LEU A 305 17.94 17.40 -13.65
N ASP A 306 18.44 16.30 -13.09
CA ASP A 306 18.55 15.02 -13.79
C ASP A 306 17.18 14.56 -14.31
N THR A 307 16.16 14.62 -13.45
CA THR A 307 14.78 14.27 -13.82
C THR A 307 14.21 15.18 -14.89
N LEU A 308 14.45 16.49 -14.79
CA LEU A 308 13.90 17.48 -15.71
C LEU A 308 14.60 17.43 -17.07
N VAL A 309 15.91 17.19 -17.12
CA VAL A 309 16.68 17.08 -18.37
C VAL A 309 16.19 15.90 -19.20
N ASP A 310 15.90 14.75 -18.57
CA ASP A 310 15.35 13.58 -19.26
C ASP A 310 14.00 13.86 -19.97
N PHE A 311 13.22 14.82 -19.48
CA PHE A 311 11.92 15.15 -20.06
C PHE A 311 11.97 16.08 -21.26
N ILE A 312 13.07 16.78 -21.48
CA ILE A 312 13.27 17.60 -22.66
C ILE A 312 13.96 16.84 -23.78
N ASP A 313 14.63 15.70 -23.48
CA ASP A 313 15.23 14.83 -24.48
C ASP A 313 14.15 14.02 -25.21
N GLY A 314 13.94 14.28 -26.48
CA GLY A 314 12.99 13.54 -27.31
C GLY A 314 11.84 14.39 -27.87
N ASP A 315 11.05 13.80 -28.78
CA ASP A 315 10.06 14.53 -29.59
C ASP A 315 8.61 14.34 -29.14
N GLY A 316 8.38 13.85 -27.90
CA GLY A 316 7.10 13.24 -27.54
C GLY A 316 5.95 14.18 -27.18
N ASP A 317 6.14 15.21 -26.33
CA ASP A 317 5.07 16.12 -25.84
C ASP A 317 5.60 17.57 -25.77
N PRO A 318 5.31 18.41 -26.76
CA PRO A 318 5.74 19.81 -26.75
C PRO A 318 5.23 20.60 -25.54
N ALA A 319 4.07 20.24 -24.96
CA ALA A 319 3.55 20.92 -23.80
C ALA A 319 4.34 20.55 -22.53
N LEU A 320 4.73 19.28 -22.38
CA LEU A 320 5.62 18.83 -21.32
C LEU A 320 7.01 19.49 -21.47
N GLN A 321 7.61 19.42 -22.66
CA GLN A 321 8.91 20.03 -22.91
C GLN A 321 8.94 21.52 -22.57
N LYS A 322 7.93 22.28 -22.96
CA LYS A 322 7.83 23.71 -22.64
C LYS A 322 7.72 23.97 -21.12
N THR A 323 6.95 23.15 -20.42
CA THR A 323 6.84 23.28 -18.96
C THR A 323 8.17 22.97 -18.30
N THR A 324 8.83 21.90 -18.72
CA THR A 324 10.13 21.48 -18.19
C THR A 324 11.23 22.50 -18.52
N LEU A 325 11.28 23.00 -19.75
CA LEU A 325 12.22 24.08 -20.12
C LEU A 325 12.02 25.32 -19.24
N ARG A 326 10.77 25.74 -18.98
CA ARG A 326 10.48 26.86 -18.08
C ARG A 326 10.94 26.58 -16.65
N ALA A 327 10.78 25.35 -16.16
CA ALA A 327 11.27 24.95 -14.84
C ALA A 327 12.80 24.99 -14.78
N LEU A 328 13.51 24.44 -15.76
CA LEU A 328 14.97 24.51 -15.85
C LEU A 328 15.49 25.96 -15.90
N GLY A 329 14.82 26.80 -16.68
CA GLY A 329 15.14 28.23 -16.71
C GLY A 329 14.80 28.98 -15.43
N ALA A 330 13.88 28.49 -14.60
CA ALA A 330 13.53 29.07 -13.31
C ALA A 330 14.52 28.62 -12.21
N ILE A 331 14.99 27.38 -12.26
CA ILE A 331 16.08 26.86 -11.43
C ILE A 331 17.36 27.66 -11.69
N GLY A 332 17.68 27.94 -12.96
CA GLY A 332 18.79 28.81 -13.34
C GLY A 332 20.17 28.16 -13.24
N SER A 333 20.26 26.84 -13.15
CA SER A 333 21.54 26.14 -13.08
C SER A 333 22.25 26.08 -14.41
N GLU A 334 23.54 26.46 -14.41
CA GLU A 334 24.40 26.39 -15.59
C GLU A 334 24.65 24.94 -16.09
N GLU A 335 24.39 23.95 -15.26
CA GLU A 335 24.50 22.53 -15.61
C GLU A 335 23.48 22.13 -16.68
N ALA A 336 22.32 22.76 -16.70
CA ALA A 336 21.28 22.52 -17.70
C ALA A 336 21.56 23.19 -19.06
N THR A 337 22.53 24.09 -19.17
CA THR A 337 22.75 24.92 -20.36
C THR A 337 22.84 24.09 -21.65
N GLN A 338 23.63 23.03 -21.64
CA GLN A 338 23.83 22.23 -22.86
C GLN A 338 22.58 21.46 -23.28
N ALA A 339 21.87 20.86 -22.30
CA ALA A 339 20.65 20.13 -22.57
C ALA A 339 19.56 21.06 -23.12
N VAL A 340 19.41 22.26 -22.53
CA VAL A 340 18.47 23.28 -23.00
C VAL A 340 18.86 23.80 -24.37
N ALA A 341 20.16 24.04 -24.65
CA ALA A 341 20.65 24.50 -25.97
C ALA A 341 20.34 23.49 -27.07
N ASN A 342 20.44 22.19 -26.82
CA ASN A 342 20.08 21.15 -27.78
C ASN A 342 18.61 21.21 -28.22
N ARG A 343 17.76 21.91 -27.48
CA ARG A 343 16.32 22.09 -27.81
C ARG A 343 16.06 23.32 -28.68
N LEU A 344 17.08 24.10 -29.01
CA LEU A 344 16.97 25.17 -29.99
C LEU A 344 16.73 24.62 -31.40
N ASP A 345 17.06 23.35 -31.67
CA ASP A 345 16.84 22.66 -32.93
C ASP A 345 15.56 21.82 -32.96
N ALA A 346 14.69 21.96 -31.97
CA ALA A 346 13.45 21.19 -31.91
C ALA A 346 12.50 21.51 -33.07
N ASP A 347 11.74 20.52 -33.56
CA ASP A 347 10.79 20.70 -34.67
C ASP A 347 9.71 21.74 -34.34
N ASP A 348 9.19 21.74 -33.09
CA ASP A 348 8.15 22.66 -32.63
C ASP A 348 8.75 24.04 -32.27
N ALA A 349 8.35 25.06 -33.00
CA ALA A 349 8.80 26.45 -32.79
C ALA A 349 8.53 26.96 -31.36
N THR A 350 7.44 26.46 -30.69
CA THR A 350 7.14 26.87 -29.31
C THR A 350 8.10 26.26 -28.30
N VAL A 351 8.68 25.08 -28.62
CA VAL A 351 9.73 24.45 -27.82
C VAL A 351 11.05 25.21 -28.01
N ARG A 352 11.43 25.54 -29.27
CA ARG A 352 12.65 26.35 -29.56
C ARG A 352 12.59 27.71 -28.83
N SER A 353 11.44 28.38 -28.91
CA SER A 353 11.22 29.66 -28.20
C SER A 353 11.33 29.50 -26.66
N ALA A 354 10.82 28.41 -26.11
CA ALA A 354 10.94 28.11 -24.66
C ALA A 354 12.39 27.83 -24.27
N ALA A 355 13.15 27.08 -25.11
CA ALA A 355 14.55 26.81 -24.89
C ALA A 355 15.37 28.12 -24.88
N ALA A 356 15.18 28.96 -25.89
CA ALA A 356 15.85 30.26 -25.94
C ALA A 356 15.59 31.09 -24.70
N ARG A 357 14.33 31.19 -24.26
CA ARG A 357 13.96 31.93 -23.01
C ARG A 357 14.55 31.31 -21.75
N SER A 358 14.69 30.00 -21.70
CA SER A 358 15.31 29.31 -20.56
C SER A 358 16.80 29.59 -20.49
N LEU A 359 17.52 29.57 -21.61
CA LEU A 359 18.92 29.97 -21.68
C LEU A 359 19.15 31.42 -21.19
N GLY A 360 18.23 32.32 -21.57
CA GLY A 360 18.30 33.70 -21.08
C GLY A 360 18.10 33.83 -19.58
N ARG A 361 17.28 32.97 -18.96
CA ARG A 361 17.10 32.95 -17.51
C ARG A 361 18.27 32.31 -16.78
N ILE A 362 18.86 31.25 -17.35
CA ILE A 362 20.07 30.62 -16.85
C ILE A 362 21.24 31.63 -16.86
N GLY A 363 21.34 32.44 -17.92
CA GLY A 363 22.33 33.52 -17.97
C GLY A 363 23.74 33.07 -18.33
N ASP A 364 23.95 31.81 -18.72
CA ASP A 364 25.26 31.26 -19.05
C ASP A 364 25.77 31.79 -20.37
N THR A 365 27.00 32.27 -20.39
CA THR A 365 27.66 32.81 -21.58
C THR A 365 27.91 31.78 -22.68
N ARG A 366 27.94 30.49 -22.36
CA ARG A 366 28.01 29.39 -23.33
C ARG A 366 26.82 29.35 -24.28
N ALA A 367 25.71 29.96 -23.93
CA ALA A 367 24.51 30.05 -24.75
C ALA A 367 24.56 31.14 -25.82
N ILE A 368 25.55 32.05 -25.79
CA ILE A 368 25.62 33.19 -26.72
C ILE A 368 25.73 32.72 -28.18
N GLU A 369 26.61 31.78 -28.48
CA GLU A 369 26.82 31.26 -29.83
C GLU A 369 25.58 30.53 -30.36
N PRO A 370 24.98 29.52 -29.62
CA PRO A 370 23.76 28.86 -30.08
C PRO A 370 22.55 29.82 -30.24
N LEU A 371 22.43 30.84 -29.39
CA LEU A 371 21.37 31.85 -29.56
C LEU A 371 21.62 32.79 -30.74
N GLY A 372 22.89 33.05 -31.12
CA GLY A 372 23.26 33.74 -32.33
C GLY A 372 22.85 32.97 -33.58
N ASP A 373 23.12 31.67 -33.63
CA ASP A 373 22.72 30.80 -34.74
C ASP A 373 21.19 30.80 -34.94
N VAL A 374 20.42 30.85 -33.84
CA VAL A 374 18.94 30.98 -33.90
C VAL A 374 18.53 32.34 -34.52
N LEU A 375 19.24 33.42 -34.23
CA LEU A 375 18.96 34.72 -34.85
C LEU A 375 19.22 34.68 -36.37
N ASP A 376 20.30 34.00 -36.79
CA ASP A 376 20.64 33.87 -38.18
C ASP A 376 19.68 32.99 -38.99
N ASP A 377 19.29 31.81 -38.45
CA ASP A 377 18.75 30.72 -39.23
C ASP A 377 17.29 30.33 -38.94
N ASP A 378 16.71 30.72 -37.78
CA ASP A 378 15.35 30.26 -37.41
C ASP A 378 14.29 30.92 -38.32
N PRO A 379 13.41 30.14 -38.96
CA PRO A 379 12.36 30.66 -39.83
C PRO A 379 11.29 31.49 -39.11
N GLU A 380 11.14 31.31 -37.78
CA GLU A 380 10.06 31.93 -37.02
C GLU A 380 10.50 33.18 -36.29
N ASP A 381 9.96 34.33 -36.64
CA ASP A 381 10.24 35.62 -35.97
C ASP A 381 10.10 35.59 -34.46
N SER A 382 9.13 34.83 -33.95
CA SER A 382 8.90 34.69 -32.52
C SER A 382 10.00 33.94 -31.79
N VAL A 383 10.67 33.01 -32.47
CA VAL A 383 11.82 32.28 -31.92
C VAL A 383 13.07 33.18 -31.95
N ARG A 384 13.34 33.88 -33.07
CA ARG A 384 14.39 34.88 -33.14
C ARG A 384 14.27 35.97 -32.10
N ALA A 385 13.05 36.48 -31.87
CA ALA A 385 12.78 37.44 -30.79
C ALA A 385 13.05 36.88 -29.39
N SER A 386 12.77 35.57 -29.17
CA SER A 386 13.07 34.91 -27.90
C SER A 386 14.58 34.75 -27.68
N ALA A 387 15.36 34.48 -28.75
CA ALA A 387 16.81 34.41 -28.71
C ALA A 387 17.41 35.83 -28.45
N ALA A 388 16.92 36.86 -29.14
CA ALA A 388 17.33 38.24 -28.87
C ALA A 388 17.07 38.64 -27.42
N TRP A 389 15.87 38.34 -26.87
CA TRP A 389 15.56 38.56 -25.48
C TRP A 389 16.53 37.83 -24.54
N ALA A 390 16.85 36.57 -24.85
CA ALA A 390 17.76 35.76 -24.03
C ALA A 390 19.17 36.36 -23.98
N LEU A 391 19.69 36.80 -25.12
CA LEU A 391 20.99 37.49 -25.19
C LEU A 391 21.00 38.78 -24.37
N VAL A 392 19.90 39.55 -24.41
CA VAL A 392 19.74 40.74 -23.56
C VAL A 392 19.76 40.38 -22.06
N GLN A 393 19.15 39.25 -21.67
CA GLN A 393 19.16 38.78 -20.26
C GLN A 393 20.56 38.31 -19.82
N ILE A 394 21.31 37.64 -20.70
CA ILE A 394 22.75 37.27 -20.45
C ILE A 394 23.60 38.49 -20.16
N GLY A 395 23.35 39.60 -20.86
CA GLY A 395 23.79 40.93 -20.46
C GLY A 395 25.28 41.21 -20.61
N THR A 396 26.02 40.39 -21.36
CA THR A 396 27.45 40.67 -21.67
C THR A 396 27.60 41.54 -22.93
N ASP A 397 28.74 42.22 -23.06
CA ASP A 397 29.06 43.02 -24.25
C ASP A 397 28.98 42.17 -25.56
N ALA A 398 29.40 40.90 -25.50
CA ALA A 398 29.32 39.98 -26.62
C ALA A 398 27.87 39.69 -26.99
N ALA A 399 27.01 39.38 -25.98
CA ALA A 399 25.59 39.13 -26.21
C ALA A 399 24.87 40.35 -26.79
N PHE A 400 25.13 41.53 -26.24
CA PHE A 400 24.59 42.81 -26.76
C PHE A 400 25.06 43.09 -28.20
N GLN A 401 26.31 42.76 -28.57
CA GLN A 401 26.81 42.93 -29.92
C GLN A 401 26.07 41.99 -30.89
N THR A 402 25.90 40.72 -30.52
CA THR A 402 25.14 39.75 -31.31
C THR A 402 23.70 40.24 -31.63
N VAL A 403 22.99 40.75 -30.63
CA VAL A 403 21.62 41.28 -30.86
C VAL A 403 21.65 42.51 -31.76
N ARG A 404 22.60 43.42 -31.60
CA ARG A 404 22.71 44.63 -32.45
C ARG A 404 23.02 44.34 -33.90
N ASP A 405 23.79 43.31 -34.17
CA ASP A 405 24.11 42.90 -35.55
C ASP A 405 22.88 42.38 -36.31
N HIS A 406 21.82 41.97 -35.61
CA HIS A 406 20.53 41.46 -36.13
C HIS A 406 19.36 42.43 -35.96
N ALA A 407 19.60 43.68 -35.54
CA ALA A 407 18.54 44.65 -35.23
C ALA A 407 17.60 44.93 -36.41
N ASP A 408 18.08 44.80 -37.67
CA ASP A 408 17.32 45.08 -38.86
C ASP A 408 16.50 43.89 -39.39
N ASP A 409 16.58 42.68 -38.75
CA ASP A 409 16.00 41.45 -39.27
C ASP A 409 14.47 41.39 -39.12
N SER A 410 13.94 41.86 -38.00
CA SER A 410 12.49 41.98 -37.81
C SER A 410 12.16 42.99 -36.72
N TYR A 411 10.93 43.54 -36.73
CA TYR A 411 10.45 44.48 -35.73
C TYR A 411 10.55 43.94 -34.29
N LEU A 412 10.37 42.60 -34.11
CA LEU A 412 10.45 41.98 -32.81
C LEU A 412 11.88 41.91 -32.27
N VAL A 413 12.86 41.64 -33.16
CA VAL A 413 14.28 41.62 -32.83
C VAL A 413 14.79 43.06 -32.61
N GLU A 414 14.35 44.04 -33.45
CA GLU A 414 14.67 45.46 -33.28
C GLU A 414 14.26 45.96 -31.87
N ALA A 415 13.07 45.60 -31.41
CA ALA A 415 12.59 45.96 -30.08
C ALA A 415 13.47 45.44 -28.92
N GLU A 416 14.08 44.25 -29.07
CA GLU A 416 15.05 43.72 -28.09
C GLU A 416 16.43 44.40 -28.24
N ALA A 417 16.87 44.68 -29.46
CA ALA A 417 18.09 45.39 -29.73
C ALA A 417 18.10 46.82 -29.16
N GLU A 418 16.95 47.49 -29.17
CA GLU A 418 16.80 48.80 -28.50
C GLU A 418 17.04 48.71 -26.98
N LYS A 419 16.54 47.64 -26.32
CA LYS A 419 16.79 47.40 -24.90
C LYS A 419 18.28 47.18 -24.59
N ALA A 420 18.97 46.40 -25.46
CA ALA A 420 20.42 46.19 -25.35
C ALA A 420 21.23 47.47 -25.47
N THR A 421 20.70 48.46 -26.19
CA THR A 421 21.38 49.79 -26.36
C THR A 421 21.20 50.67 -25.12
N LEU A 422 20.10 50.51 -24.38
CA LEU A 422 19.80 51.26 -23.15
C LEU A 422 20.50 50.66 -21.92
N SER A 423 20.93 49.41 -21.99
CA SER A 423 21.55 48.68 -20.87
C SER A 423 23.07 48.70 -20.87
N SER A 424 23.69 49.18 -21.94
CA SER A 424 25.14 49.38 -22.13
C SER A 424 25.51 50.85 -21.84
#